data_d4533d75f6180e782d430bd65c6496bf
#
_entry.id   d4533d75f6180e782d430bd65c6496bf
#
_cell.length_a   1.000
_cell.length_b   1.000
_cell.length_c   1.000
_cell.angle_alpha   90.00
_cell.angle_beta   90.00
_cell.angle_gamma   90.00
#
_symmetry.space_group_name_H-M   'P 1'
#
loop_
_entity.id
_entity.type
_entity.pdbx_description
1 polymer ?
#
loop_
_entity_poly.entity_id
_entity_poly.type
_entity_poly.pdbx_seq_one_letter_code
_entity_poly.pdbx_strand_id
1 'polypeptide(L)'
;MAGATGGNVPSLADLQQYAVNRSGAAEAVRQTLYDWQLYPTAGINQLSFFQNPIGQGVTSTNGAVAGSAKTKSDTNMTLSGQLPNPQAFLVESIEVFFLAGSTATANTYAVFNPAQVIPVGTQILADQELDQVSVLNCGYLDFFIGSKSYLTESPLFSFPGKTGISVESAFATNSATTDALFTVNARSVGRPYYLDPKISLMATQNFNITLNWPVAIPTPSGFNGRIGIKLDGILFRNSQ
;
A
#
# COMPACT_ATOMS: atom_id res chain seq x y z
N MET A 1 30.32 28.88 9.41
CA MET A 1 30.12 27.50 9.90
C MET A 1 28.67 27.40 10.35
N ALA A 2 27.78 26.90 9.48
CA ALA A 2 26.41 26.59 9.86
C ALA A 2 26.43 25.24 10.54
N GLY A 3 26.04 25.19 11.81
CA GLY A 3 26.03 23.98 12.60
C GLY A 3 25.06 22.97 12.04
N ALA A 4 25.53 21.76 11.81
CA ALA A 4 24.69 20.62 11.56
C ALA A 4 23.85 20.30 12.79
N THR A 5 22.65 20.84 12.85
CA THR A 5 21.66 20.44 13.84
C THR A 5 20.96 19.18 13.36
N GLY A 6 21.25 18.11 14.03
CA GLY A 6 20.58 16.86 14.24
C GLY A 6 19.55 16.40 13.24
N GLY A 7 19.87 15.33 12.51
CA GLY A 7 18.96 14.55 11.71
C GLY A 7 19.31 14.58 10.22
N ASN A 8 19.75 13.48 9.70
CA ASN A 8 20.16 13.27 8.30
C ASN A 8 19.00 13.34 7.29
N VAL A 9 18.03 14.22 7.49
CA VAL A 9 16.95 14.41 6.52
C VAL A 9 17.27 15.66 5.72
N PRO A 10 17.66 15.56 4.43
CA PRO A 10 17.90 16.73 3.60
C PRO A 10 16.60 17.53 3.48
N SER A 11 16.73 18.85 3.52
CA SER A 11 15.61 19.75 3.28
C SER A 11 15.15 19.65 1.82
N LEU A 12 13.96 20.16 1.52
CA LEU A 12 13.47 20.27 0.15
C LEU A 12 14.47 21.04 -0.74
N ALA A 13 15.09 22.09 -0.19
CA ALA A 13 16.11 22.87 -0.88
C ALA A 13 17.37 22.04 -1.17
N ASP A 14 17.82 21.21 -0.23
CA ASP A 14 18.97 20.32 -0.45
C ASP A 14 18.68 19.29 -1.53
N LEU A 15 17.46 18.75 -1.59
CA LEU A 15 17.06 17.81 -2.64
C LEU A 15 16.96 18.49 -4.01
N GLN A 16 16.42 19.70 -4.07
CA GLN A 16 16.37 20.48 -5.28
C GLN A 16 17.79 20.80 -5.76
N GLN A 17 18.66 21.23 -4.86
CA GLN A 17 20.06 21.52 -5.16
C GLN A 17 20.82 20.26 -5.59
N TYR A 18 20.56 19.13 -4.98
CA TYR A 18 21.13 17.83 -5.40
C TYR A 18 20.73 17.48 -6.83
N ALA A 19 19.47 17.64 -7.18
CA ALA A 19 18.97 17.38 -8.52
C ALA A 19 19.55 18.35 -9.54
N VAL A 20 19.62 19.65 -9.22
CA VAL A 20 20.22 20.71 -10.08
C VAL A 20 21.72 20.49 -10.27
N ASN A 21 22.46 20.19 -9.22
CA ASN A 21 23.92 20.02 -9.29
C ASN A 21 24.35 18.81 -10.12
N ARG A 22 23.48 17.82 -10.30
CA ARG A 22 23.82 16.63 -11.09
C ARG A 22 23.45 16.70 -12.56
N SER A 23 22.53 17.57 -12.96
CA SER A 23 21.95 17.48 -14.31
C SER A 23 21.46 18.79 -14.93
N GLY A 24 21.67 19.91 -14.31
CA GLY A 24 21.17 21.18 -14.81
C GLY A 24 19.76 21.51 -14.27
N ALA A 25 18.72 21.39 -15.06
CA ALA A 25 17.37 21.70 -14.61
C ALA A 25 16.71 20.50 -13.92
N ALA A 26 16.36 20.63 -12.64
CA ALA A 26 15.61 19.61 -11.91
C ALA A 26 14.10 19.84 -12.07
N GLU A 27 13.39 18.79 -12.38
CA GLU A 27 11.94 18.74 -12.33
C GLU A 27 11.49 18.15 -10.99
N ALA A 28 10.58 18.84 -10.32
CA ALA A 28 9.94 18.36 -9.10
C ALA A 28 8.48 18.05 -9.40
N VAL A 29 8.07 16.80 -9.25
CA VAL A 29 6.72 16.33 -9.57
C VAL A 29 6.12 15.66 -8.35
N ARG A 30 4.89 16.03 -7.98
CA ARG A 30 4.15 15.27 -6.99
C ARG A 30 3.81 13.90 -7.56
N GLN A 31 4.29 12.87 -6.93
CA GLN A 31 4.10 11.50 -7.36
C GLN A 31 3.95 10.58 -6.15
N THR A 32 3.28 9.46 -6.36
CA THR A 32 3.18 8.40 -5.36
C THR A 32 4.05 7.23 -5.79
N LEU A 33 4.90 6.73 -4.89
CA LEU A 33 5.47 5.40 -5.01
C LEU A 33 4.50 4.41 -4.40
N TYR A 34 4.25 3.31 -5.08
CA TYR A 34 3.33 2.29 -4.57
C TYR A 34 3.86 0.89 -4.85
N ASP A 35 3.52 -0.01 -3.96
CA ASP A 35 3.77 -1.43 -4.11
C ASP A 35 2.66 -2.26 -3.45
N TRP A 36 2.21 -3.30 -4.15
CA TRP A 36 1.15 -4.18 -3.73
C TRP A 36 1.65 -5.61 -3.65
N GLN A 37 1.16 -6.33 -2.64
CA GLN A 37 1.45 -7.73 -2.38
C GLN A 37 0.16 -8.52 -2.24
N LEU A 38 0.21 -9.80 -2.60
CA LEU A 38 -0.84 -10.75 -2.29
C LEU A 38 -0.82 -11.05 -0.79
N TYR A 39 -1.98 -10.97 -0.15
CA TYR A 39 -2.17 -11.41 1.22
C TYR A 39 -2.89 -12.78 1.20
N PRO A 40 -2.23 -13.87 1.63
CA PRO A 40 -2.80 -15.21 1.52
C PRO A 40 -3.91 -15.43 2.56
N THR A 41 -4.87 -16.29 2.23
CA THR A 41 -6.00 -16.66 3.11
C THR A 41 -5.56 -17.15 4.49
N ALA A 42 -4.47 -17.92 4.54
CA ALA A 42 -3.94 -18.44 5.81
C ALA A 42 -3.26 -17.38 6.68
N GLY A 43 -3.14 -16.14 6.17
CA GLY A 43 -2.33 -15.10 6.79
C GLY A 43 -0.84 -15.28 6.53
N ILE A 44 -0.07 -14.29 6.94
CA ILE A 44 1.38 -14.27 6.83
C ILE A 44 1.97 -13.46 7.98
N ASN A 45 3.19 -13.78 8.40
CA ASN A 45 3.86 -13.05 9.48
C ASN A 45 4.57 -11.79 8.99
N GLN A 46 5.04 -11.75 7.74
CA GLN A 46 5.76 -10.61 7.20
C GLN A 46 5.56 -10.48 5.68
N LEU A 47 5.42 -9.26 5.22
CA LEU A 47 5.48 -8.88 3.81
C LEU A 47 6.49 -7.75 3.63
N SER A 48 7.33 -7.87 2.60
CA SER A 48 8.32 -6.84 2.23
C SER A 48 7.88 -6.12 0.97
N PHE A 49 7.95 -4.80 0.98
CA PHE A 49 7.48 -3.93 -0.09
C PHE A 49 8.64 -3.23 -0.78
N PHE A 50 8.42 -2.83 -2.02
CA PHE A 50 9.38 -2.14 -2.91
C PHE A 50 10.60 -2.97 -3.32
N GLN A 51 10.66 -4.26 -2.94
CA GLN A 51 11.79 -5.14 -3.25
C GLN A 51 11.70 -5.79 -4.63
N ASN A 52 10.50 -5.95 -5.16
CA ASN A 52 10.26 -6.57 -6.46
C ASN A 52 9.74 -5.53 -7.46
N PRO A 53 10.56 -5.08 -8.41
CA PRO A 53 10.15 -4.14 -9.44
C PRO A 53 9.24 -4.79 -10.49
N ILE A 54 8.74 -3.98 -11.43
CA ILE A 54 7.97 -4.45 -12.58
C ILE A 54 8.74 -5.57 -13.29
N GLY A 55 8.03 -6.67 -13.59
CA GLY A 55 8.61 -7.85 -14.23
C GLY A 55 9.24 -8.87 -13.28
N GLN A 56 9.23 -8.61 -11.98
CA GLN A 56 9.75 -9.52 -10.95
C GLN A 56 8.72 -9.80 -9.86
N GLY A 57 9.01 -10.79 -9.00
CA GLY A 57 8.12 -11.20 -7.93
C GLY A 57 6.83 -11.82 -8.44
N VAL A 58 5.77 -11.74 -7.63
CA VAL A 58 4.45 -12.28 -7.96
C VAL A 58 3.45 -11.12 -8.01
N THR A 59 2.67 -11.06 -9.09
CA THR A 59 1.61 -10.07 -9.18
C THR A 59 0.57 -10.30 -8.09
N SER A 60 0.06 -9.22 -7.55
CA SER A 60 -1.06 -9.23 -6.63
C SER A 60 -2.39 -8.96 -7.34
N THR A 61 -2.36 -8.77 -8.68
CA THR A 61 -3.55 -8.43 -9.46
C THR A 61 -4.40 -9.64 -9.79
N ASN A 62 -5.66 -9.36 -10.09
CA ASN A 62 -6.64 -10.34 -10.49
C ASN A 62 -6.14 -11.19 -11.68
N GLY A 63 -6.38 -12.48 -11.61
CA GLY A 63 -5.91 -13.41 -12.63
C GLY A 63 -4.43 -13.74 -12.55
N ALA A 64 -3.78 -13.41 -11.44
CA ALA A 64 -2.41 -13.84 -11.21
C ALA A 64 -2.32 -15.36 -11.25
N VAL A 65 -1.78 -15.85 -12.33
CA VAL A 65 -1.34 -17.25 -12.42
C VAL A 65 -0.09 -17.39 -11.56
N ALA A 66 0.07 -18.51 -10.89
CA ALA A 66 1.28 -18.79 -10.13
C ALA A 66 2.52 -18.55 -11.02
N GLY A 67 3.42 -17.68 -10.60
CA GLY A 67 4.59 -17.28 -11.36
C GLY A 67 4.43 -16.04 -12.25
N SER A 68 3.26 -15.41 -12.31
CA SER A 68 3.10 -14.13 -12.99
C SER A 68 3.86 -13.03 -12.30
N ALA A 69 4.64 -12.28 -13.06
CA ALA A 69 5.43 -11.17 -12.54
C ALA A 69 4.58 -9.93 -12.26
N LYS A 70 5.05 -9.07 -11.36
CA LYS A 70 4.41 -7.79 -11.06
C LYS A 70 4.31 -6.90 -12.29
N THR A 71 3.19 -6.22 -12.39
CA THR A 71 2.87 -5.25 -13.44
C THR A 71 2.85 -3.83 -12.87
N LYS A 72 2.60 -2.84 -13.74
CA LYS A 72 2.36 -1.45 -13.31
C LYS A 72 1.13 -1.29 -12.41
N SER A 73 0.23 -2.27 -12.38
CA SER A 73 -0.88 -2.28 -11.43
C SER A 73 -0.46 -2.65 -10.01
N ASP A 74 0.69 -3.33 -9.89
CA ASP A 74 1.20 -3.79 -8.60
C ASP A 74 2.25 -2.85 -8.03
N THR A 75 3.11 -2.29 -8.88
CA THR A 75 4.20 -1.42 -8.43
C THR A 75 4.64 -0.46 -9.53
N ASN A 76 5.14 0.70 -9.17
CA ASN A 76 5.82 1.59 -10.10
C ASN A 76 7.35 1.61 -9.92
N MET A 77 7.87 0.67 -9.13
CA MET A 77 9.32 0.51 -8.98
C MET A 77 9.93 -0.12 -10.22
N THR A 78 11.04 0.46 -10.66
CA THR A 78 11.84 -0.05 -11.78
C THR A 78 13.11 -0.76 -11.33
N LEU A 79 13.55 -0.50 -10.10
CA LEU A 79 14.69 -1.14 -9.44
C LEU A 79 14.25 -1.72 -8.11
N SER A 80 14.91 -2.79 -7.68
CA SER A 80 14.65 -3.44 -6.39
C SER A 80 15.12 -2.53 -5.24
N GLY A 81 14.18 -2.06 -4.43
CA GLY A 81 14.44 -1.27 -3.24
C GLY A 81 15.22 0.02 -3.46
N GLN A 82 15.27 0.54 -4.69
CA GLN A 82 16.08 1.72 -5.03
C GLN A 82 15.38 2.61 -6.05
N LEU A 83 15.73 3.90 -6.02
CA LEU A 83 15.37 4.83 -7.08
C LEU A 83 16.48 4.86 -8.14
N PRO A 84 16.12 4.95 -9.44
CA PRO A 84 17.09 5.14 -10.51
C PRO A 84 17.89 6.44 -10.31
N ASN A 85 19.19 6.40 -10.63
CA ASN A 85 20.01 7.62 -10.65
C ASN A 85 19.62 8.46 -11.88
N PRO A 86 19.38 9.78 -11.74
CA PRO A 86 19.61 10.66 -10.59
C PRO A 86 18.33 11.04 -9.79
N GLN A 87 17.37 10.17 -9.74
CA GLN A 87 16.11 10.46 -9.03
C GLN A 87 16.31 10.50 -7.51
N ALA A 88 15.56 11.39 -6.85
CA ALA A 88 15.37 11.41 -5.41
C ALA A 88 13.89 11.57 -5.08
N PHE A 89 13.45 11.09 -3.93
CA PHE A 89 12.05 11.17 -3.54
C PHE A 89 11.93 11.62 -2.08
N LEU A 90 11.12 12.64 -1.85
CA LEU A 90 10.79 13.13 -0.52
C LEU A 90 9.45 12.55 -0.09
N VAL A 91 9.47 11.60 0.82
CA VAL A 91 8.25 10.98 1.37
C VAL A 91 7.60 11.96 2.35
N GLU A 92 6.37 12.33 2.09
CA GLU A 92 5.57 13.22 2.94
C GLU A 92 4.54 12.47 3.78
N SER A 93 3.96 11.41 3.22
CA SER A 93 3.00 10.57 3.95
C SER A 93 3.04 9.13 3.51
N ILE A 94 2.59 8.26 4.41
CA ILE A 94 2.47 6.82 4.20
C ILE A 94 1.00 6.44 4.31
N GLU A 95 0.56 5.55 3.44
CA GLU A 95 -0.78 4.99 3.43
C GLU A 95 -0.70 3.48 3.26
N VAL A 96 -1.48 2.74 4.04
CA VAL A 96 -1.62 1.29 3.92
C VAL A 96 -3.05 0.97 3.51
N PHE A 97 -3.20 0.11 2.52
CA PHE A 97 -4.48 -0.30 1.98
C PHE A 97 -4.62 -1.81 2.04
N PHE A 98 -5.78 -2.28 2.40
CA PHE A 98 -6.16 -3.68 2.26
C PHE A 98 -7.42 -3.79 1.40
N LEU A 99 -7.36 -4.64 0.40
CA LEU A 99 -8.47 -4.97 -0.48
C LEU A 99 -8.79 -6.45 -0.31
N ALA A 100 -9.95 -6.74 0.22
CA ALA A 100 -10.40 -8.12 0.42
C ALA A 100 -10.68 -8.80 -0.92
N GLY A 101 -10.46 -10.11 -0.99
CA GLY A 101 -10.82 -10.93 -2.15
C GLY A 101 -12.30 -11.28 -2.20
N SER A 102 -12.81 -11.67 -3.36
CA SER A 102 -14.24 -11.93 -3.55
C SER A 102 -14.60 -13.31 -4.08
N THR A 103 -13.64 -14.12 -4.45
CA THR A 103 -13.90 -15.44 -5.02
C THR A 103 -12.92 -16.48 -4.51
N ALA A 104 -13.40 -17.72 -4.41
CA ALA A 104 -12.58 -18.88 -4.06
C ALA A 104 -11.54 -19.23 -5.15
N THR A 105 -11.65 -18.63 -6.32
CA THR A 105 -10.64 -18.78 -7.38
C THR A 105 -9.44 -17.95 -6.99
N ALA A 106 -8.32 -18.60 -6.73
CA ALA A 106 -7.08 -17.96 -6.34
C ALA A 106 -6.82 -16.71 -7.17
N ASN A 107 -6.51 -15.62 -6.48
CA ASN A 107 -6.00 -14.37 -7.06
C ASN A 107 -7.02 -13.44 -7.74
N THR A 108 -8.32 -13.61 -7.54
CA THR A 108 -9.28 -12.61 -7.98
C THR A 108 -9.61 -11.65 -6.84
N TYR A 109 -9.50 -10.34 -7.13
CA TYR A 109 -10.00 -9.31 -6.19
C TYR A 109 -11.50 -9.32 -6.13
N ALA A 110 -12.02 -8.78 -5.03
CA ALA A 110 -13.34 -8.21 -5.05
C ALA A 110 -13.41 -7.14 -6.14
N VAL A 111 -13.79 -7.53 -7.33
CA VAL A 111 -14.40 -6.56 -8.23
C VAL A 111 -15.78 -6.33 -7.65
N PHE A 112 -15.99 -5.18 -7.05
CA PHE A 112 -17.32 -4.79 -6.67
C PHE A 112 -18.20 -4.80 -7.94
N ASN A 113 -19.04 -5.81 -8.07
CA ASN A 113 -20.04 -5.87 -9.11
C ASN A 113 -21.40 -5.59 -8.47
N PRO A 114 -21.94 -4.38 -8.65
CA PRO A 114 -23.24 -4.02 -8.08
C PRO A 114 -24.40 -4.86 -8.62
N ALA A 115 -24.18 -5.57 -9.71
CA ALA A 115 -25.16 -6.51 -10.28
C ALA A 115 -25.00 -7.95 -9.77
N GLN A 116 -24.03 -8.21 -8.90
CA GLN A 116 -23.83 -9.53 -8.34
C GLN A 116 -24.91 -9.80 -7.29
N VAL A 117 -25.88 -10.62 -7.66
CA VAL A 117 -26.86 -11.18 -6.72
C VAL A 117 -26.10 -12.12 -5.80
N ILE A 118 -25.94 -11.73 -4.54
CA ILE A 118 -25.31 -12.60 -3.55
C ILE A 118 -26.30 -13.72 -3.24
N PRO A 119 -25.90 -14.99 -3.39
CA PRO A 119 -26.75 -16.09 -3.02
C PRO A 119 -27.16 -15.99 -1.55
N VAL A 120 -28.42 -16.28 -1.28
CA VAL A 120 -28.99 -16.33 0.05
C VAL A 120 -28.08 -17.13 1.00
N GLY A 121 -27.66 -16.53 2.10
CA GLY A 121 -26.89 -17.18 3.15
C GLY A 121 -25.37 -16.99 3.10
N THR A 122 -24.84 -16.17 2.21
CA THR A 122 -23.40 -15.86 2.19
C THR A 122 -23.10 -14.54 2.92
N GLN A 123 -22.36 -14.64 4.03
CA GLN A 123 -21.83 -13.50 4.80
C GLN A 123 -20.61 -12.84 4.13
N ILE A 124 -20.38 -13.10 2.85
CA ILE A 124 -19.13 -12.76 2.16
C ILE A 124 -18.71 -11.30 2.32
N LEU A 125 -19.65 -10.37 2.32
CA LEU A 125 -19.31 -8.94 2.43
C LEU A 125 -18.96 -8.52 3.85
N ALA A 126 -19.70 -9.01 4.83
CA ALA A 126 -19.36 -8.76 6.23
C ALA A 126 -17.99 -9.36 6.58
N ASP A 127 -17.72 -10.55 6.06
CA ASP A 127 -16.44 -11.21 6.26
C ASP A 127 -15.28 -10.46 5.55
N GLN A 128 -15.52 -9.83 4.39
CA GLN A 128 -14.55 -9.00 3.71
C GLN A 128 -14.22 -7.71 4.48
N GLU A 129 -15.19 -7.09 5.14
CA GLU A 129 -14.94 -5.96 6.05
C GLU A 129 -14.14 -6.43 7.26
N LEU A 130 -14.45 -7.61 7.80
CA LEU A 130 -13.69 -8.23 8.89
C LEU A 130 -12.26 -8.57 8.50
N ASP A 131 -12.00 -8.98 7.25
CA ASP A 131 -10.65 -9.19 6.73
C ASP A 131 -9.81 -7.91 6.89
N GLN A 132 -10.36 -6.78 6.43
CA GLN A 132 -9.67 -5.50 6.51
C GLN A 132 -9.39 -5.10 7.97
N VAL A 133 -10.40 -5.22 8.83
CA VAL A 133 -10.28 -4.87 10.24
C VAL A 133 -9.26 -5.76 10.93
N SER A 134 -9.32 -7.08 10.72
CA SER A 134 -8.44 -8.05 11.37
C SER A 134 -6.99 -7.86 10.96
N VAL A 135 -6.73 -7.71 9.66
CA VAL A 135 -5.37 -7.57 9.13
C VAL A 135 -4.74 -6.25 9.54
N LEU A 136 -5.47 -5.13 9.43
CA LEU A 136 -4.91 -3.81 9.71
C LEU A 136 -4.80 -3.50 11.21
N ASN A 137 -5.62 -4.12 12.05
CA ASN A 137 -5.60 -3.85 13.49
C ASN A 137 -4.48 -4.59 14.24
N CYS A 138 -3.98 -5.69 13.68
CA CYS A 138 -3.04 -6.59 14.36
C CYS A 138 -1.58 -6.45 13.89
N GLY A 139 -1.30 -5.67 12.87
CA GLY A 139 0.03 -5.54 12.29
C GLY A 139 0.75 -4.24 12.65
N TYR A 140 2.03 -4.21 12.37
CA TYR A 140 2.86 -3.00 12.48
C TYR A 140 3.72 -2.81 11.23
N LEU A 141 4.14 -1.58 11.00
CA LEU A 141 4.97 -1.18 9.87
C LEU A 141 6.36 -0.80 10.36
N ASP A 142 7.38 -1.31 9.67
CA ASP A 142 8.75 -0.85 9.79
C ASP A 142 9.23 -0.27 8.47
N PHE A 143 9.85 0.91 8.52
CA PHE A 143 10.47 1.56 7.37
C PHE A 143 11.99 1.63 7.55
N PHE A 144 12.71 0.99 6.66
CA PHE A 144 14.16 0.91 6.66
C PHE A 144 14.77 1.68 5.49
N ILE A 145 15.90 2.33 5.76
CA ILE A 145 16.81 2.84 4.73
C ILE A 145 18.20 2.29 5.04
N GLY A 146 18.72 1.46 4.13
CA GLY A 146 19.86 0.61 4.42
C GLY A 146 19.57 -0.32 5.58
N SER A 147 20.41 -0.32 6.60
CA SER A 147 20.24 -1.12 7.83
C SER A 147 19.54 -0.36 8.96
N LYS A 148 19.18 0.91 8.77
CA LYS A 148 18.61 1.76 9.82
C LYS A 148 17.09 1.81 9.70
N SER A 149 16.38 1.54 10.81
CA SER A 149 14.96 1.81 10.92
C SER A 149 14.71 3.30 11.11
N TYR A 150 13.82 3.87 10.32
CA TYR A 150 13.40 5.27 10.37
C TYR A 150 12.04 5.44 11.02
N LEU A 151 11.18 4.44 10.92
CA LEU A 151 9.85 4.45 11.50
C LEU A 151 9.46 3.03 11.87
N THR A 152 8.94 2.85 13.07
CA THR A 152 8.20 1.66 13.51
C THR A 152 6.91 2.14 14.13
N GLU A 153 5.76 1.72 13.58
CA GLU A 153 4.45 2.20 14.02
C GLU A 153 3.40 1.09 13.98
N SER A 154 2.53 1.09 14.97
CA SER A 154 1.44 0.13 15.16
C SER A 154 0.20 0.86 15.74
N PRO A 155 -1.02 0.43 15.41
CA PRO A 155 -1.39 -0.58 14.40
C PRO A 155 -1.33 -0.06 12.97
N LEU A 156 -1.52 -0.93 11.97
CA LEU A 156 -1.54 -0.51 10.57
C LEU A 156 -2.69 0.45 10.23
N PHE A 157 -3.72 0.51 11.04
CA PHE A 157 -4.77 1.54 10.97
C PHE A 157 -4.26 2.97 11.21
N SER A 158 -3.07 3.15 11.77
CA SER A 158 -2.44 4.46 11.90
C SER A 158 -2.08 5.08 10.55
N PHE A 159 -2.09 4.28 9.47
CA PHE A 159 -1.76 4.68 8.10
C PHE A 159 -2.98 4.71 7.18
N PRO A 160 -4.03 5.50 7.48
CA PRO A 160 -5.25 5.48 6.67
C PRO A 160 -5.00 6.03 5.26
N GLY A 161 -5.71 5.45 4.29
CA GLY A 161 -5.71 5.99 2.94
C GLY A 161 -6.46 7.32 2.84
N LYS A 162 -6.03 8.20 1.93
CA LYS A 162 -6.73 9.45 1.59
C LYS A 162 -8.13 9.19 1.09
N THR A 163 -8.31 8.09 0.36
CA THR A 163 -9.59 7.66 -0.19
C THR A 163 -9.92 6.27 0.31
N GLY A 164 -11.10 6.10 0.84
CA GLY A 164 -11.62 4.81 1.25
C GLY A 164 -12.93 4.53 0.54
N ILE A 165 -13.22 3.26 0.32
CA ILE A 165 -14.52 2.78 -0.07
C ILE A 165 -15.10 2.13 1.18
N SER A 166 -16.19 2.67 1.73
CA SER A 166 -16.95 1.99 2.75
C SER A 166 -18.16 1.33 2.10
N VAL A 167 -18.37 0.08 2.44
CA VAL A 167 -19.55 -0.69 2.01
C VAL A 167 -20.43 -0.88 3.25
N GLU A 168 -21.62 -0.35 3.19
CA GLU A 168 -22.62 -0.64 4.21
C GLU A 168 -23.57 -1.69 3.65
N SER A 169 -23.69 -2.82 4.32
CA SER A 169 -24.63 -3.87 3.96
C SER A 169 -25.78 -3.93 4.97
N ALA A 170 -27.00 -3.87 4.51
CA ALA A 170 -28.18 -4.14 5.31
C ALA A 170 -28.86 -5.41 4.77
N PHE A 171 -29.09 -6.38 5.64
CA PHE A 171 -29.81 -7.58 5.31
C PHE A 171 -31.26 -7.46 5.82
N ALA A 172 -32.21 -7.56 4.92
CA ALA A 172 -33.60 -7.77 5.28
C ALA A 172 -33.98 -9.22 4.93
N THR A 173 -34.26 -10.04 5.92
CA THR A 173 -34.81 -11.37 5.74
C THR A 173 -36.31 -11.30 5.70
N ASN A 174 -36.90 -11.61 4.56
CA ASN A 174 -38.30 -11.94 4.43
C ASN A 174 -38.39 -13.46 4.21
N SER A 175 -39.46 -14.09 4.66
CA SER A 175 -39.63 -15.55 4.65
C SER A 175 -39.57 -16.21 3.25
N ALA A 176 -39.56 -15.44 2.21
CA ALA A 176 -39.50 -15.90 0.81
C ALA A 176 -38.28 -15.42 0.02
N THR A 177 -37.68 -14.30 0.39
CA THR A 177 -36.53 -13.71 -0.29
C THR A 177 -35.63 -13.02 0.73
N THR A 178 -34.31 -13.15 0.52
CA THR A 178 -33.33 -12.39 1.27
C THR A 178 -32.86 -11.25 0.36
N ASP A 179 -33.33 -10.05 0.66
CA ASP A 179 -32.89 -8.87 -0.05
C ASP A 179 -31.68 -8.27 0.67
N ALA A 180 -30.59 -8.10 -0.05
CA ALA A 180 -29.42 -7.42 0.44
C ALA A 180 -29.37 -6.02 -0.17
N LEU A 181 -29.40 -5.00 0.65
CA LEU A 181 -29.17 -3.62 0.23
C LEU A 181 -27.70 -3.28 0.45
N PHE A 182 -27.03 -2.90 -0.60
CA PHE A 182 -25.65 -2.43 -0.54
C PHE A 182 -25.61 -0.94 -0.79
N THR A 183 -24.97 -0.22 0.12
CA THR A 183 -24.61 1.17 -0.09
C THR A 183 -23.10 1.28 -0.18
N VAL A 184 -22.60 1.62 -1.35
CA VAL A 184 -21.17 1.89 -1.55
C VAL A 184 -20.94 3.39 -1.47
N ASN A 185 -20.19 3.80 -0.48
CA ASN A 185 -19.78 5.17 -0.31
C ASN A 185 -18.27 5.26 -0.56
N ALA A 186 -17.90 5.90 -1.68
CA ALA A 186 -16.54 6.34 -1.89
C ALA A 186 -16.40 7.73 -1.27
N ARG A 187 -15.59 7.84 -0.24
CA ARG A 187 -15.33 9.14 0.39
C ARG A 187 -13.83 9.30 0.65
N SER A 188 -13.40 10.54 0.63
CA SER A 188 -12.11 10.88 1.18
C SER A 188 -12.22 10.76 2.70
N VAL A 189 -11.79 9.64 3.24
CA VAL A 189 -11.84 9.36 4.67
C VAL A 189 -10.43 9.30 5.21
N GLY A 190 -10.18 10.13 6.15
CA GLY A 190 -8.96 10.06 6.90
C GLY A 190 -7.90 11.05 6.45
N ARG A 191 -7.00 11.24 7.36
CA ARG A 191 -5.81 12.04 7.19
C ARG A 191 -4.64 11.07 7.09
N PRO A 192 -3.91 11.05 5.97
CA PRO A 192 -2.76 10.16 5.84
C PRO A 192 -1.79 10.32 7.00
N TYR A 193 -1.02 9.29 7.28
CA TYR A 193 0.06 9.39 8.25
C TYR A 193 1.17 10.28 7.69
N TYR A 194 1.22 11.52 8.14
CA TYR A 194 2.23 12.49 7.74
C TYR A 194 3.52 12.29 8.52
N LEU A 195 4.63 12.31 7.79
CA LEU A 195 5.96 12.23 8.37
C LEU A 195 6.46 13.62 8.73
N ASP A 196 6.87 13.79 10.00
CA ASP A 196 7.56 14.97 10.48
C ASP A 196 8.70 14.54 11.42
N PRO A 197 9.96 14.65 10.98
CA PRO A 197 10.44 15.16 9.70
C PRO A 197 10.13 14.22 8.52
N LYS A 198 10.05 14.79 7.31
CA LYS A 198 9.89 14.02 6.07
C LYS A 198 11.11 13.13 5.81
N ILE A 199 10.88 11.98 5.18
CA ILE A 199 11.95 11.02 4.85
C ILE A 199 12.41 11.22 3.41
N SER A 200 13.72 11.32 3.21
CA SER A 200 14.31 11.45 1.89
C SER A 200 14.91 10.12 1.42
N LEU A 201 14.51 9.70 0.25
CA LEU A 201 15.07 8.57 -0.47
C LEU A 201 15.99 9.12 -1.58
N MET A 202 17.27 8.84 -1.47
CA MET A 202 18.26 9.27 -2.47
C MET A 202 18.43 8.18 -3.53
N ALA A 203 18.91 8.60 -4.70
CA ALA A 203 19.28 7.65 -5.77
C ALA A 203 20.24 6.57 -5.25
N THR A 204 20.05 5.35 -5.69
CA THR A 204 20.88 4.19 -5.33
C THR A 204 20.91 3.82 -3.85
N GLN A 205 20.13 4.50 -3.02
CA GLN A 205 19.98 4.15 -1.61
C GLN A 205 18.93 3.05 -1.45
N ASN A 206 19.29 1.95 -0.82
CA ASN A 206 18.35 0.88 -0.54
C ASN A 206 17.31 1.32 0.50
N PHE A 207 16.06 1.08 0.22
CA PHE A 207 14.99 1.21 1.19
C PHE A 207 14.04 0.01 1.12
N ASN A 208 13.37 -0.25 2.23
CA ASN A 208 12.40 -1.33 2.36
C ASN A 208 11.34 -0.94 3.37
N ILE A 209 10.11 -1.34 3.13
CA ILE A 209 9.05 -1.27 4.13
C ILE A 209 8.55 -2.69 4.35
N THR A 210 8.45 -3.07 5.62
CA THR A 210 7.88 -4.36 6.00
C THR A 210 6.60 -4.15 6.79
N LEU A 211 5.60 -4.94 6.48
CA LEU A 211 4.43 -5.13 7.33
C LEU A 211 4.60 -6.46 8.06
N ASN A 212 4.42 -6.42 9.37
CA ASN A 212 4.72 -7.54 10.25
C ASN A 212 3.52 -7.84 11.13
N TRP A 213 3.24 -9.12 11.32
CA TRP A 213 2.22 -9.63 12.22
C TRP A 213 2.85 -10.63 13.18
N PRO A 214 2.70 -10.46 14.50
CA PRO A 214 3.26 -11.40 15.50
C PRO A 214 2.78 -12.84 15.28
N VAL A 215 1.56 -12.98 14.79
CA VAL A 215 0.95 -14.24 14.38
C VAL A 215 0.31 -14.03 13.02
N ALA A 216 0.38 -15.03 12.15
CA ALA A 216 -0.32 -14.99 10.86
C ALA A 216 -1.83 -14.83 11.11
N ILE A 217 -2.42 -13.78 10.52
CA ILE A 217 -3.85 -13.47 10.67
C ILE A 217 -4.57 -14.00 9.43
N PRO A 218 -5.35 -15.09 9.55
CA PRO A 218 -6.12 -15.58 8.42
C PRO A 218 -7.23 -14.60 8.05
N THR A 219 -7.64 -14.61 6.79
CA THR A 219 -8.78 -13.81 6.34
C THR A 219 -10.09 -14.48 6.75
N PRO A 220 -10.96 -13.84 7.55
CA PRO A 220 -12.28 -14.38 7.91
C PRO A 220 -13.14 -14.78 6.70
N SER A 221 -13.05 -14.06 5.60
CA SER A 221 -13.77 -14.38 4.35
C SER A 221 -13.32 -15.69 3.70
N GLY A 222 -12.16 -16.21 4.04
CA GLY A 222 -11.57 -17.38 3.39
C GLY A 222 -11.00 -17.10 2.00
N PHE A 223 -10.82 -15.82 1.62
CA PHE A 223 -10.27 -15.42 0.32
C PHE A 223 -8.92 -14.72 0.46
N ASN A 224 -8.08 -14.84 -0.56
CA ASN A 224 -6.86 -14.07 -0.62
C ASN A 224 -7.20 -12.57 -0.75
N GLY A 225 -6.47 -11.73 -0.02
CA GLY A 225 -6.57 -10.28 -0.14
C GLY A 225 -5.39 -9.68 -0.92
N ARG A 226 -5.45 -8.38 -1.06
CA ARG A 226 -4.37 -7.56 -1.61
C ARG A 226 -4.03 -6.46 -0.62
N ILE A 227 -2.78 -6.38 -0.23
CA ILE A 227 -2.30 -5.32 0.66
C ILE A 227 -1.30 -4.45 -0.08
N GLY A 228 -1.36 -3.15 0.12
CA GLY A 228 -0.50 -2.21 -0.57
C GLY A 228 -0.05 -1.07 0.30
N ILE A 229 1.12 -0.56 -0.02
CA ILE A 229 1.68 0.64 0.59
C ILE A 229 1.81 1.71 -0.49
N LYS A 230 1.43 2.92 -0.14
CA LYS A 230 1.67 4.12 -0.93
C LYS A 230 2.49 5.12 -0.13
N LEU A 231 3.55 5.61 -0.74
CA LEU A 231 4.35 6.72 -0.27
C LEU A 231 4.01 7.93 -1.13
N ASP A 232 3.30 8.89 -0.57
CA ASP A 232 3.00 10.14 -1.28
C ASP A 232 4.09 11.16 -1.00
N GLY A 233 4.47 11.92 -2.02
CA GLY A 233 5.54 12.88 -1.87
C GLY A 233 5.96 13.57 -3.17
N ILE A 234 7.20 14.01 -3.21
CA ILE A 234 7.77 14.75 -4.33
C ILE A 234 8.93 13.96 -4.94
N LEU A 235 8.80 13.64 -6.21
CA LEU A 235 9.87 13.06 -7.02
C LEU A 235 10.68 14.17 -7.66
N PHE A 236 12.00 14.13 -7.46
CA PHE A 236 12.97 14.97 -8.13
C PHE A 236 13.66 14.16 -9.22
N ARG A 237 13.66 14.68 -10.44
CA ARG A 237 14.29 14.05 -11.59
C ARG A 237 14.86 15.09 -12.54
N ASN A 238 15.69 14.66 -13.49
CA ASN A 238 16.14 15.53 -14.57
C ASN A 238 14.97 15.92 -15.47
N SER A 239 14.95 17.17 -15.92
CA SER A 239 14.11 17.53 -17.05
C SER A 239 14.62 16.80 -18.30
N GLN A 240 13.73 16.22 -19.05
CA GLN A 240 14.03 15.66 -20.36
C GLN A 240 14.25 16.77 -21.38
#